data_edf18805d197a93905aef5268ca85fbd
#
_entry.id   edf18805d197a93905aef5268ca85fbd
#
_cell.length_a   1.000
_cell.length_b   1.000
_cell.length_c   1.000
_cell.angle_alpha   90.00
_cell.angle_beta   90.00
_cell.angle_gamma   90.00
#
_symmetry.space_group_name_H-M   'P 1'
#
loop_
_entity.id
_entity.type
_entity.pdbx_description
1 polymer ?
#
loop_
_entity_poly.entity_id
_entity_poly.type
_entity_poly.pdbx_seq_one_letter_code
_entity_poly.pdbx_strand_id
1 'polypeptide(L)'
;MKNFYLLALLFTIFSCQKEPKNIKVSGPVFGTGYNIQFYSENGENYQKQFDSLFNVVNKSLSTYIPDSDISRINKNEDVEVDEHFKRVFKKSKEVYRYTEGAFDPTIGNVVNAWNFGADTNKFLTDSTTIDSLMKFVGLNKVGLKGSKIIKQKTSYLEFNAIAKGYGVDVIAEFLESKNIKDYLVEIGGEIRVKGINNEKQAPWKVGLDEPRFDGEQSVFKALELKDE
;
A
#
# COMPACT_ATOMS: atom_id res chain seq x y z
N MET A 1 30.36 56.16 22.14
CA MET A 1 29.53 55.20 22.91
C MET A 1 28.12 55.00 22.39
N LYS A 2 27.73 55.57 21.23
CA LYS A 2 26.36 55.39 20.64
C LYS A 2 26.22 54.19 19.72
N ASN A 3 27.31 53.58 19.27
CA ASN A 3 27.26 52.46 18.29
C ASN A 3 27.27 51.07 18.94
N PHE A 4 27.38 50.97 20.27
CA PHE A 4 27.42 49.67 20.97
C PHE A 4 26.05 49.08 21.24
N TYR A 5 25.02 49.93 21.27
CA TYR A 5 23.64 49.48 21.54
C TYR A 5 22.91 48.95 20.30
N LEU A 6 23.42 49.23 19.09
CA LEU A 6 22.81 48.73 17.84
C LEU A 6 23.18 47.27 17.54
N LEU A 7 24.29 46.77 18.12
CA LEU A 7 24.73 45.38 17.91
C LEU A 7 24.04 44.38 18.84
N ALA A 8 23.47 44.83 19.95
CA ALA A 8 22.79 43.97 20.93
C ALA A 8 21.34 43.61 20.54
N LEU A 9 20.73 44.34 19.58
CA LEU A 9 19.34 44.11 19.16
C LEU A 9 19.21 43.07 18.05
N LEU A 10 20.34 42.55 17.52
CA LEU A 10 20.32 41.63 16.38
C LEU A 10 20.28 40.12 16.77
N PHE A 11 20.25 39.81 18.08
CA PHE A 11 20.43 38.43 18.56
C PHE A 11 19.22 37.77 19.20
N THR A 12 18.00 38.32 19.06
CA THR A 12 16.80 37.74 19.70
C THR A 12 15.73 37.28 18.73
N ILE A 13 16.10 36.81 17.54
CA ILE A 13 15.19 35.97 16.76
C ILE A 13 15.52 34.52 17.09
N PHE A 14 15.34 34.10 18.33
CA PHE A 14 15.14 32.69 18.62
C PHE A 14 13.75 32.34 18.09
N SER A 15 13.70 31.88 16.83
CA SER A 15 12.57 31.13 16.32
C SER A 15 12.38 29.94 17.25
N CYS A 16 11.34 29.97 18.05
CA CYS A 16 10.90 28.84 18.85
C CYS A 16 10.39 27.80 17.84
N GLN A 17 11.29 26.97 17.27
CA GLN A 17 10.89 25.81 16.50
C GLN A 17 10.14 24.90 17.47
N LYS A 18 8.83 24.78 17.27
CA LYS A 18 8.03 23.78 17.99
C LYS A 18 8.59 22.41 17.66
N GLU A 19 8.95 21.64 18.67
CA GLU A 19 9.30 20.23 18.45
C GLU A 19 8.13 19.49 17.80
N PRO A 20 8.39 18.73 16.73
CA PRO A 20 7.34 17.99 16.05
C PRO A 20 6.73 16.95 16.99
N LYS A 21 5.40 16.89 17.01
CA LYS A 21 4.66 15.94 17.84
C LYS A 21 4.67 14.57 17.20
N ASN A 22 4.89 13.54 18.00
CA ASN A 22 4.71 12.16 17.59
C ASN A 22 3.21 11.83 17.47
N ILE A 23 2.78 11.50 16.26
CA ILE A 23 1.39 11.15 15.95
C ILE A 23 1.36 9.67 15.59
N LYS A 24 0.42 8.95 16.21
CA LYS A 24 0.16 7.53 15.92
C LYS A 24 -1.29 7.35 15.54
N VAL A 25 -1.53 6.72 14.41
CA VAL A 25 -2.87 6.46 13.88
C VAL A 25 -2.94 5.00 13.48
N SER A 26 -4.00 4.31 13.87
CA SER A 26 -4.21 2.90 13.52
C SER A 26 -5.68 2.63 13.25
N GLY A 27 -5.97 1.59 12.49
CA GLY A 27 -7.34 1.20 12.16
C GLY A 27 -7.42 0.01 11.22
N PRO A 28 -8.63 -0.45 10.88
CA PRO A 28 -8.83 -1.51 9.89
C PRO A 28 -8.68 -0.97 8.47
N VAL A 29 -8.06 -1.77 7.58
CA VAL A 29 -7.94 -1.47 6.15
C VAL A 29 -7.68 -2.75 5.34
N PHE A 30 -8.20 -2.87 4.13
CA PHE A 30 -7.90 -3.95 3.16
C PHE A 30 -8.00 -5.38 3.74
N GLY A 31 -8.95 -5.60 4.67
CA GLY A 31 -9.11 -6.89 5.36
C GLY A 31 -8.07 -7.17 6.45
N THR A 32 -7.24 -6.19 6.82
CA THR A 32 -6.22 -6.24 7.88
C THR A 32 -6.25 -4.96 8.70
N GLY A 33 -5.15 -4.58 9.33
CA GLY A 33 -4.96 -3.32 10.04
C GLY A 33 -3.85 -2.47 9.42
N TYR A 34 -3.83 -1.20 9.82
CA TYR A 34 -2.71 -0.30 9.55
C TYR A 34 -2.20 0.34 10.83
N ASN A 35 -0.92 0.67 10.85
CA ASN A 35 -0.25 1.45 11.87
C ASN A 35 0.61 2.51 11.19
N ILE A 36 0.30 3.78 11.44
CA ILE A 36 1.03 4.91 10.89
C ILE A 36 1.56 5.72 12.04
N GLN A 37 2.87 5.95 12.04
CA GLN A 37 3.55 6.83 12.99
C GLN A 37 4.33 7.88 12.22
N PHE A 38 4.19 9.15 12.61
CA PHE A 38 4.90 10.26 11.96
C PHE A 38 5.06 11.44 12.91
N TYR A 39 5.99 12.36 12.58
CA TYR A 39 6.24 13.55 13.35
C TYR A 39 5.71 14.78 12.63
N SER A 40 4.78 15.52 13.29
CA SER A 40 4.09 16.67 12.72
C SER A 40 4.26 17.92 13.57
N GLU A 41 4.68 19.02 12.95
CA GLU A 41 4.85 20.32 13.63
C GLU A 41 3.51 20.93 14.08
N ASN A 42 2.44 20.74 13.31
CA ASN A 42 1.10 21.25 13.61
C ASN A 42 0.27 20.31 14.49
N GLY A 43 0.68 19.04 14.64
CA GLY A 43 -0.01 18.02 15.45
C GLY A 43 -1.29 17.48 14.82
N GLU A 44 -1.51 17.66 13.52
CA GLU A 44 -2.61 17.01 12.80
C GLU A 44 -2.39 15.51 12.67
N ASN A 45 -3.46 14.72 12.84
CA ASN A 45 -3.37 13.27 12.78
C ASN A 45 -3.77 12.67 11.42
N TYR A 46 -4.33 13.46 10.53
CA TYR A 46 -4.73 13.11 9.16
C TYR A 46 -5.60 11.84 9.02
N GLN A 47 -6.22 11.34 10.08
CA GLN A 47 -7.03 10.11 10.06
C GLN A 47 -8.08 10.13 8.94
N LYS A 48 -8.84 11.21 8.84
CA LYS A 48 -9.91 11.34 7.83
C LYS A 48 -9.37 11.30 6.40
N GLN A 49 -8.17 11.85 6.19
CA GLN A 49 -7.50 11.85 4.90
C GLN A 49 -7.01 10.44 4.55
N PHE A 50 -6.45 9.71 5.53
CA PHE A 50 -6.06 8.31 5.33
C PHE A 50 -7.27 7.44 4.98
N ASP A 51 -8.37 7.56 5.72
CA ASP A 51 -9.60 6.83 5.46
C ASP A 51 -10.14 7.12 4.04
N SER A 52 -10.08 8.38 3.62
CA SER A 52 -10.48 8.77 2.26
C SER A 52 -9.58 8.14 1.18
N LEU A 53 -8.26 8.16 1.38
CA LEU A 53 -7.29 7.56 0.44
C LEU A 53 -7.47 6.04 0.36
N PHE A 54 -7.64 5.36 1.48
CA PHE A 54 -7.94 3.93 1.53
C PHE A 54 -9.23 3.59 0.78
N ASN A 55 -10.28 4.39 0.94
CA ASN A 55 -11.53 4.18 0.23
C ASN A 55 -11.36 4.33 -1.29
N VAL A 56 -10.58 5.32 -1.77
CA VAL A 56 -10.30 5.49 -3.20
C VAL A 56 -9.53 4.29 -3.74
N VAL A 57 -8.48 3.84 -3.06
CA VAL A 57 -7.70 2.65 -3.45
C VAL A 57 -8.59 1.40 -3.49
N ASN A 58 -9.43 1.20 -2.47
CA ASN A 58 -10.39 0.08 -2.44
C ASN A 58 -11.36 0.10 -3.61
N LYS A 59 -11.93 1.26 -3.92
CA LYS A 59 -12.88 1.41 -5.03
C LYS A 59 -12.23 1.12 -6.38
N SER A 60 -10.95 1.37 -6.51
CA SER A 60 -10.20 1.08 -7.73
C SER A 60 -9.79 -0.41 -7.81
N LEU A 61 -9.24 -1.00 -6.74
CA LEU A 61 -8.41 -2.20 -6.81
C LEU A 61 -8.97 -3.44 -6.09
N SER A 62 -10.00 -3.30 -5.24
CA SER A 62 -10.46 -4.40 -4.41
C SER A 62 -11.43 -5.33 -5.14
N THR A 63 -11.06 -6.59 -5.30
CA THR A 63 -11.97 -7.64 -5.82
C THR A 63 -13.07 -8.03 -4.81
N TYR A 64 -12.95 -7.63 -3.54
CA TYR A 64 -13.94 -7.87 -2.49
C TYR A 64 -15.09 -6.83 -2.49
N ILE A 65 -14.96 -5.75 -3.25
CA ILE A 65 -15.99 -4.73 -3.43
C ILE A 65 -16.68 -4.95 -4.77
N PRO A 66 -17.98 -5.33 -4.80
CA PRO A 66 -18.65 -5.75 -6.03
C PRO A 66 -18.75 -4.70 -7.13
N ASP A 67 -18.72 -3.40 -6.76
CA ASP A 67 -18.81 -2.24 -7.66
C ASP A 67 -17.47 -1.50 -7.82
N SER A 68 -16.37 -2.09 -7.36
CA SER A 68 -15.02 -1.58 -7.63
C SER A 68 -14.68 -1.69 -9.13
N ASP A 69 -13.74 -0.87 -9.58
CA ASP A 69 -13.32 -0.87 -10.99
C ASP A 69 -12.82 -2.25 -11.42
N ILE A 70 -11.97 -2.90 -10.62
CA ILE A 70 -11.44 -4.23 -10.93
C ILE A 70 -12.56 -5.29 -10.97
N SER A 71 -13.53 -5.24 -10.05
CA SER A 71 -14.65 -6.19 -10.02
C SER A 71 -15.56 -6.03 -11.24
N ARG A 72 -15.82 -4.80 -11.65
CA ARG A 72 -16.59 -4.48 -12.86
C ARG A 72 -15.86 -4.92 -14.13
N ILE A 73 -14.54 -4.70 -14.20
CA ILE A 73 -13.70 -5.20 -15.30
C ILE A 73 -13.74 -6.73 -15.36
N ASN A 74 -13.71 -7.41 -14.23
CA ASN A 74 -13.82 -8.88 -14.17
C ASN A 74 -15.18 -9.39 -14.63
N LYS A 75 -16.24 -8.61 -14.43
CA LYS A 75 -17.59 -8.84 -15.00
C LYS A 75 -17.69 -8.47 -16.49
N ASN A 76 -16.59 -8.01 -17.11
CA ASN A 76 -16.53 -7.56 -18.48
C ASN A 76 -17.39 -6.31 -18.78
N GLU A 77 -17.60 -5.48 -17.79
CA GLU A 77 -18.20 -4.16 -17.96
C GLU A 77 -17.22 -3.19 -18.61
N ASP A 78 -17.77 -2.17 -19.30
CA ASP A 78 -16.96 -1.08 -19.86
C ASP A 78 -16.64 -0.07 -18.75
N VAL A 79 -15.38 -0.06 -18.28
CA VAL A 79 -14.90 0.77 -17.18
C VAL A 79 -13.74 1.64 -17.64
N GLU A 80 -13.79 2.91 -17.32
CA GLU A 80 -12.63 3.81 -17.39
C GLU A 80 -11.91 3.81 -16.05
N VAL A 81 -10.70 3.23 -16.03
CA VAL A 81 -9.89 3.09 -14.82
C VAL A 81 -9.23 4.40 -14.45
N ASP A 82 -9.10 4.62 -13.14
CA ASP A 82 -8.44 5.78 -12.56
C ASP A 82 -6.89 5.68 -12.56
N GLU A 83 -6.23 6.71 -12.04
CA GLU A 83 -4.76 6.73 -11.97
C GLU A 83 -4.20 5.70 -10.97
N HIS A 84 -4.92 5.34 -9.91
CA HIS A 84 -4.51 4.29 -8.98
C HIS A 84 -4.42 2.94 -9.70
N PHE A 85 -5.46 2.61 -10.45
CA PHE A 85 -5.47 1.39 -11.27
C PHE A 85 -4.33 1.37 -12.29
N LYS A 86 -4.14 2.47 -13.01
CA LYS A 86 -3.07 2.58 -14.03
C LYS A 86 -1.69 2.40 -13.43
N ARG A 87 -1.43 3.01 -12.26
CA ARG A 87 -0.14 2.87 -11.55
C ARG A 87 0.11 1.42 -11.14
N VAL A 88 -0.88 0.77 -10.52
CA VAL A 88 -0.76 -0.63 -10.09
C VAL A 88 -0.63 -1.57 -11.29
N PHE A 89 -1.41 -1.37 -12.34
CA PHE A 89 -1.30 -2.17 -13.56
C PHE A 89 0.07 -2.04 -14.22
N LYS A 90 0.60 -0.82 -14.33
CA LYS A 90 1.95 -0.57 -14.88
C LYS A 90 3.03 -1.26 -14.04
N LYS A 91 2.94 -1.13 -12.71
CA LYS A 91 3.89 -1.79 -11.79
C LYS A 91 3.78 -3.31 -11.86
N SER A 92 2.56 -3.84 -11.97
CA SER A 92 2.33 -5.27 -12.19
C SER A 92 3.00 -5.78 -13.47
N LYS A 93 2.92 -5.03 -14.57
CA LYS A 93 3.63 -5.37 -15.83
C LYS A 93 5.15 -5.39 -15.65
N GLU A 94 5.69 -4.47 -14.85
CA GLU A 94 7.11 -4.40 -14.54
C GLU A 94 7.54 -5.63 -13.72
N VAL A 95 6.84 -5.90 -12.61
CA VAL A 95 7.14 -7.05 -11.74
C VAL A 95 6.96 -8.38 -12.49
N TYR A 96 5.90 -8.52 -13.29
CA TYR A 96 5.69 -9.70 -14.15
C TYR A 96 6.91 -9.99 -15.03
N ARG A 97 7.50 -8.94 -15.64
CA ARG A 97 8.70 -9.11 -16.49
C ARG A 97 9.92 -9.50 -15.67
N TYR A 98 10.17 -8.86 -14.53
CA TYR A 98 11.31 -9.16 -13.67
C TYR A 98 11.25 -10.56 -13.07
N THR A 99 10.07 -11.08 -12.81
CA THR A 99 9.86 -12.41 -12.24
C THR A 99 9.60 -13.47 -13.30
N GLU A 100 9.75 -13.12 -14.60
CA GLU A 100 9.49 -14.03 -15.73
C GLU A 100 8.11 -14.72 -15.65
N GLY A 101 7.13 -13.98 -15.10
CA GLY A 101 5.74 -14.44 -14.93
C GLY A 101 5.46 -15.20 -13.63
N ALA A 102 6.42 -15.33 -12.71
CA ALA A 102 6.17 -15.91 -11.39
C ALA A 102 5.18 -15.05 -10.57
N PHE A 103 5.22 -13.73 -10.73
CA PHE A 103 4.13 -12.84 -10.31
C PHE A 103 3.20 -12.59 -11.50
N ASP A 104 1.96 -13.01 -11.41
CA ASP A 104 0.95 -12.78 -12.45
C ASP A 104 -0.42 -12.42 -11.85
N PRO A 105 -0.86 -11.16 -11.91
CA PRO A 105 -2.14 -10.73 -11.36
C PRO A 105 -3.36 -11.20 -12.18
N THR A 106 -3.18 -12.02 -13.22
CA THR A 106 -4.28 -12.66 -13.93
C THR A 106 -4.63 -14.05 -13.37
N ILE A 107 -3.98 -14.46 -12.27
CA ILE A 107 -4.16 -15.75 -11.60
C ILE A 107 -5.50 -15.85 -10.83
N GLY A 108 -6.30 -14.79 -10.76
CA GLY A 108 -7.46 -14.68 -9.88
C GLY A 108 -8.50 -15.80 -10.00
N ASN A 109 -8.72 -16.36 -11.20
CA ASN A 109 -9.59 -17.53 -11.36
C ASN A 109 -9.07 -18.75 -10.60
N VAL A 110 -7.75 -18.96 -10.56
CA VAL A 110 -7.12 -20.07 -9.83
C VAL A 110 -7.19 -19.80 -8.33
N VAL A 111 -6.95 -18.56 -7.91
CA VAL A 111 -7.09 -18.14 -6.50
C VAL A 111 -8.51 -18.37 -5.99
N ASN A 112 -9.53 -18.00 -6.80
CA ASN A 112 -10.93 -18.26 -6.48
C ASN A 112 -11.25 -19.77 -6.41
N ALA A 113 -10.71 -20.57 -7.33
CA ALA A 113 -10.89 -22.01 -7.32
C ALA A 113 -10.31 -22.68 -6.07
N TRP A 114 -9.23 -22.13 -5.49
CA TRP A 114 -8.66 -22.57 -4.23
C TRP A 114 -9.33 -21.94 -2.99
N ASN A 115 -10.43 -21.20 -3.16
CA ASN A 115 -11.16 -20.49 -2.11
C ASN A 115 -10.34 -19.43 -1.33
N PHE A 116 -9.31 -18.88 -1.95
CA PHE A 116 -8.52 -17.78 -1.39
C PHE A 116 -8.92 -16.42 -1.95
N GLY A 117 -9.78 -16.36 -2.97
CA GLY A 117 -10.23 -15.14 -3.62
C GLY A 117 -11.56 -14.61 -3.09
N ALA A 118 -12.07 -13.56 -3.75
CA ALA A 118 -13.34 -12.92 -3.41
C ALA A 118 -14.56 -13.78 -3.80
N ASP A 119 -14.46 -14.57 -4.87
CA ASP A 119 -15.52 -15.46 -5.34
C ASP A 119 -15.30 -16.87 -4.79
N THR A 120 -15.98 -17.19 -3.70
CA THR A 120 -15.92 -18.48 -3.03
C THR A 120 -16.88 -19.49 -3.68
N ASN A 121 -16.77 -19.71 -4.98
CA ASN A 121 -17.49 -20.82 -5.61
C ASN A 121 -16.76 -22.13 -5.27
N LYS A 122 -17.50 -23.06 -4.64
CA LYS A 122 -17.01 -24.39 -4.24
C LYS A 122 -16.76 -25.28 -5.46
N PHE A 123 -15.78 -24.96 -6.26
CA PHE A 123 -15.29 -25.89 -7.26
C PHE A 123 -14.44 -26.95 -6.56
N LEU A 124 -14.70 -28.22 -6.88
CA LEU A 124 -13.76 -29.28 -6.57
C LEU A 124 -12.47 -28.97 -7.34
N THR A 125 -11.42 -28.61 -6.62
CA THR A 125 -10.16 -28.18 -7.19
C THR A 125 -9.32 -29.41 -7.51
N ASP A 126 -9.51 -29.96 -8.71
CA ASP A 126 -8.63 -30.99 -9.26
C ASP A 126 -7.62 -30.39 -10.25
N SER A 127 -6.60 -31.17 -10.59
CA SER A 127 -5.55 -30.73 -11.52
C SER A 127 -6.10 -30.36 -12.91
N THR A 128 -7.11 -31.06 -13.39
CA THR A 128 -7.73 -30.81 -14.70
C THR A 128 -8.44 -29.46 -14.73
N THR A 129 -9.12 -29.11 -13.64
CA THR A 129 -9.75 -27.80 -13.47
C THR A 129 -8.69 -26.69 -13.44
N ILE A 130 -7.61 -26.85 -12.66
CA ILE A 130 -6.52 -25.88 -12.61
C ILE A 130 -5.86 -25.71 -13.96
N ASP A 131 -5.52 -26.80 -14.67
CA ASP A 131 -4.91 -26.74 -16.01
C ASP A 131 -5.81 -25.99 -17.01
N SER A 132 -7.12 -26.14 -16.87
CA SER A 132 -8.10 -25.45 -17.70
C SER A 132 -8.12 -23.94 -17.40
N LEU A 133 -8.05 -23.54 -16.13
CA LEU A 133 -8.02 -22.14 -15.70
C LEU A 133 -6.69 -21.47 -16.08
N MET A 134 -5.58 -22.20 -15.98
CA MET A 134 -4.25 -21.68 -16.34
C MET A 134 -4.15 -21.25 -17.82
N LYS A 135 -4.99 -21.74 -18.71
CA LYS A 135 -5.05 -21.27 -20.12
C LYS A 135 -5.42 -19.80 -20.24
N PHE A 136 -6.10 -19.24 -19.25
CA PHE A 136 -6.54 -17.85 -19.21
C PHE A 136 -5.59 -16.95 -18.41
N VAL A 137 -4.56 -17.51 -17.77
CA VAL A 137 -3.52 -16.78 -17.07
C VAL A 137 -2.47 -16.26 -18.04
N GLY A 138 -1.94 -15.10 -17.78
CA GLY A 138 -0.91 -14.45 -18.56
C GLY A 138 -1.14 -12.96 -18.70
N LEU A 139 -0.43 -12.16 -17.90
CA LEU A 139 -0.54 -10.69 -17.96
C LEU A 139 -0.11 -10.12 -19.31
N ASN A 140 0.71 -10.83 -20.07
CA ASN A 140 1.07 -10.48 -21.46
C ASN A 140 -0.15 -10.43 -22.40
N LYS A 141 -1.25 -11.12 -22.07
CA LYS A 141 -2.51 -11.13 -22.83
C LYS A 141 -3.44 -9.97 -22.45
N VAL A 142 -3.08 -9.16 -21.44
CA VAL A 142 -3.87 -8.04 -20.95
C VAL A 142 -3.18 -6.74 -21.28
N GLY A 143 -3.91 -5.76 -21.80
CA GLY A 143 -3.42 -4.44 -22.18
C GLY A 143 -4.18 -3.30 -21.51
N LEU A 144 -3.57 -2.12 -21.50
CA LEU A 144 -4.22 -0.86 -21.16
C LEU A 144 -4.17 0.03 -22.39
N LYS A 145 -5.34 0.48 -22.86
CA LYS A 145 -5.47 1.43 -23.97
C LYS A 145 -6.24 2.65 -23.49
N GLY A 146 -5.55 3.77 -23.38
CA GLY A 146 -6.07 4.97 -22.72
C GLY A 146 -6.40 4.67 -21.24
N SER A 147 -7.68 4.73 -20.89
CA SER A 147 -8.19 4.39 -19.56
C SER A 147 -8.96 3.06 -19.53
N LYS A 148 -8.84 2.21 -20.54
CA LYS A 148 -9.60 0.95 -20.62
C LYS A 148 -8.68 -0.26 -20.62
N ILE A 149 -9.06 -1.27 -19.83
CA ILE A 149 -8.37 -2.57 -19.81
C ILE A 149 -8.89 -3.43 -20.95
N ILE A 150 -7.97 -3.95 -21.74
CA ILE A 150 -8.25 -4.89 -22.83
C ILE A 150 -7.80 -6.27 -22.38
N LYS A 151 -8.74 -7.21 -22.22
CA LYS A 151 -8.49 -8.58 -21.78
C LYS A 151 -9.43 -9.57 -22.46
N GLN A 152 -9.10 -10.85 -22.40
CA GLN A 152 -10.06 -11.91 -22.73
C GLN A 152 -11.18 -11.93 -21.69
N LYS A 153 -12.41 -12.26 -22.10
CA LYS A 153 -13.58 -12.31 -21.19
C LYS A 153 -13.37 -13.25 -20.00
N THR A 154 -12.63 -14.31 -20.21
CA THR A 154 -12.32 -15.34 -19.20
C THR A 154 -11.14 -15.00 -18.29
N SER A 155 -10.30 -14.01 -18.60
CA SER A 155 -9.23 -13.58 -17.73
C SER A 155 -9.79 -12.85 -16.51
N TYR A 156 -9.25 -13.11 -15.32
CA TYR A 156 -9.65 -12.49 -14.07
C TYR A 156 -8.45 -11.79 -13.43
N LEU A 157 -8.56 -10.48 -13.26
CA LEU A 157 -7.53 -9.66 -12.63
C LEU A 157 -7.69 -9.64 -11.12
N GLU A 158 -6.57 -9.74 -10.41
CA GLU A 158 -6.48 -9.64 -8.97
C GLU A 158 -5.20 -8.91 -8.57
N PHE A 159 -5.30 -7.91 -7.71
CA PHE A 159 -4.14 -7.13 -7.24
C PHE A 159 -3.81 -7.36 -5.77
N ASN A 160 -4.36 -8.39 -5.11
CA ASN A 160 -4.19 -8.61 -3.66
C ASN A 160 -2.71 -8.71 -3.25
N ALA A 161 -1.86 -9.28 -4.12
CA ALA A 161 -0.42 -9.42 -3.87
C ALA A 161 0.39 -8.12 -3.99
N ILE A 162 -0.21 -7.01 -4.48
CA ILE A 162 0.49 -5.74 -4.70
C ILE A 162 -0.27 -4.53 -4.10
N ALA A 163 -1.57 -4.66 -3.89
CA ALA A 163 -2.43 -3.52 -3.53
C ALA A 163 -2.13 -2.98 -2.12
N LYS A 164 -1.72 -3.82 -1.16
CA LYS A 164 -1.37 -3.36 0.19
C LYS A 164 -0.10 -2.50 0.17
N GLY A 165 0.96 -2.97 -0.47
CA GLY A 165 2.19 -2.19 -0.67
C GLY A 165 1.94 -0.88 -1.42
N TYR A 166 1.04 -0.90 -2.41
CA TYR A 166 0.59 0.31 -3.08
C TYR A 166 -0.16 1.26 -2.12
N GLY A 167 -0.99 0.75 -1.23
CA GLY A 167 -1.66 1.52 -0.19
C GLY A 167 -0.67 2.21 0.76
N VAL A 168 0.40 1.50 1.13
CA VAL A 168 1.53 2.07 1.91
C VAL A 168 2.16 3.24 1.15
N ASP A 169 2.43 3.09 -0.15
CA ASP A 169 3.01 4.15 -0.97
C ASP A 169 2.08 5.38 -1.05
N VAL A 170 0.78 5.19 -1.23
CA VAL A 170 -0.21 6.28 -1.30
C VAL A 170 -0.21 7.11 -0.01
N ILE A 171 -0.16 6.45 1.15
CA ILE A 171 -0.09 7.15 2.45
C ILE A 171 1.25 7.85 2.64
N ALA A 172 2.34 7.20 2.28
CA ALA A 172 3.68 7.81 2.36
C ALA A 172 3.79 9.06 1.47
N GLU A 173 3.33 8.98 0.22
CA GLU A 173 3.29 10.13 -0.71
C GLU A 173 2.41 11.27 -0.16
N PHE A 174 1.28 10.93 0.49
CA PHE A 174 0.45 11.93 1.16
C PHE A 174 1.20 12.62 2.29
N LEU A 175 1.87 11.87 3.19
CA LEU A 175 2.66 12.44 4.28
C LEU A 175 3.78 13.35 3.74
N GLU A 176 4.47 12.91 2.68
CA GLU A 176 5.49 13.70 2.00
C GLU A 176 4.92 15.01 1.41
N SER A 177 3.70 14.98 0.86
CA SER A 177 3.00 16.17 0.36
C SER A 177 2.67 17.18 1.47
N LYS A 178 2.65 16.72 2.74
CA LYS A 178 2.49 17.55 3.95
C LYS A 178 3.81 17.98 4.57
N ASN A 179 4.93 17.75 3.87
CA ASN A 179 6.29 17.99 4.35
C ASN A 179 6.68 17.19 5.61
N ILE A 180 6.01 16.06 5.85
CA ILE A 180 6.41 15.11 6.90
C ILE A 180 7.66 14.37 6.42
N LYS A 181 8.72 14.44 7.20
CA LYS A 181 10.03 13.89 6.85
C LYS A 181 10.34 12.57 7.55
N ASP A 182 9.73 12.36 8.73
CA ASP A 182 10.00 11.23 9.59
C ASP A 182 8.70 10.46 9.81
N TYR A 183 8.60 9.29 9.22
CA TYR A 183 7.40 8.45 9.31
C TYR A 183 7.72 6.96 9.18
N LEU A 184 6.80 6.17 9.73
CA LEU A 184 6.63 4.74 9.48
C LEU A 184 5.18 4.51 9.08
N VAL A 185 4.95 3.91 7.93
CA VAL A 185 3.64 3.46 7.44
C VAL A 185 3.69 1.95 7.32
N GLU A 186 2.77 1.27 8.00
CA GLU A 186 2.60 -0.19 7.97
C GLU A 186 1.15 -0.52 7.63
N ILE A 187 0.93 -1.46 6.69
CA ILE A 187 -0.38 -2.01 6.34
C ILE A 187 -0.25 -3.52 6.18
N GLY A 188 -0.75 -4.29 7.15
CA GLY A 188 -0.79 -5.76 7.07
C GLY A 188 0.56 -6.41 6.82
N GLY A 189 1.64 -5.84 7.37
CA GLY A 189 3.01 -6.32 7.27
C GLY A 189 3.85 -5.65 6.18
N GLU A 190 3.25 -4.97 5.20
CA GLU A 190 3.99 -4.13 4.24
C GLU A 190 4.35 -2.79 4.88
N ILE A 191 5.62 -2.41 4.79
CA ILE A 191 6.16 -1.25 5.53
C ILE A 191 6.94 -0.33 4.59
N ARG A 192 6.75 0.98 4.80
CA ARG A 192 7.63 2.02 4.25
C ARG A 192 7.98 3.01 5.33
N VAL A 193 9.26 3.34 5.41
CA VAL A 193 9.78 4.33 6.37
C VAL A 193 10.51 5.44 5.65
N LYS A 194 10.61 6.60 6.34
CA LYS A 194 11.48 7.70 5.96
C LYS A 194 12.03 8.37 7.20
N GLY A 195 13.27 8.89 7.11
CA GLY A 195 13.93 9.57 8.20
C GLY A 195 14.17 8.70 9.42
N ILE A 196 13.95 9.24 10.62
CA ILE A 196 14.28 8.59 11.89
C ILE A 196 13.10 8.61 12.88
N ASN A 197 13.17 7.75 13.87
CA ASN A 197 12.34 7.87 15.06
C ASN A 197 12.89 8.98 15.97
N ASN A 198 12.27 10.16 15.95
CA ASN A 198 12.74 11.34 16.67
C ASN A 198 12.75 11.19 18.21
N GLU A 199 11.84 10.38 18.77
CA GLU A 199 11.85 10.09 20.22
C GLU A 199 13.08 9.27 20.64
N LYS A 200 13.54 8.37 19.76
CA LYS A 200 14.67 7.48 20.02
C LYS A 200 15.98 7.99 19.42
N GLN A 201 15.94 9.06 18.60
CA GLN A 201 17.08 9.57 17.83
C GLN A 201 17.82 8.44 17.08
N ALA A 202 17.06 7.52 16.48
CA ALA A 202 17.58 6.28 15.88
C ALA A 202 16.75 5.89 14.63
N PRO A 203 17.27 5.02 13.76
CA PRO A 203 16.48 4.42 12.69
C PRO A 203 15.19 3.77 13.20
N TRP A 204 14.21 3.65 12.32
CA TRP A 204 12.98 2.91 12.63
C TRP A 204 13.28 1.45 12.90
N LYS A 205 12.66 0.87 13.93
CA LYS A 205 12.81 -0.56 14.26
C LYS A 205 11.48 -1.27 14.04
N VAL A 206 11.53 -2.34 13.27
CA VAL A 206 10.40 -3.22 13.00
C VAL A 206 10.75 -4.65 13.41
N GLY A 207 9.76 -5.38 13.91
CA GLY A 207 9.90 -6.80 14.24
C GLY A 207 9.57 -7.66 13.02
N LEU A 208 10.41 -8.65 12.74
CA LEU A 208 10.06 -9.77 11.90
C LEU A 208 9.50 -10.87 12.81
N ASP A 209 8.25 -11.22 12.64
CA ASP A 209 7.59 -12.21 13.48
C ASP A 209 8.07 -13.62 13.14
N GLU A 210 8.17 -14.45 14.19
CA GLU A 210 8.41 -15.88 14.04
C GLU A 210 7.09 -16.57 13.64
N PRO A 211 7.06 -17.39 12.58
CA PRO A 211 5.86 -18.14 12.24
C PRO A 211 5.58 -19.20 13.32
N ARG A 212 4.52 -19.00 14.11
CA ARG A 212 4.10 -19.88 15.18
C ARG A 212 2.72 -20.46 14.91
N PHE A 213 2.53 -21.76 15.23
CA PHE A 213 1.26 -22.45 15.06
C PHE A 213 0.37 -22.39 16.31
N ASP A 214 0.89 -21.89 17.44
CA ASP A 214 0.17 -21.77 18.71
C ASP A 214 -0.62 -20.45 18.84
N GLY A 215 -0.49 -19.55 17.86
CA GLY A 215 -1.15 -18.24 17.85
C GLY A 215 -0.48 -17.18 18.72
N GLU A 216 0.63 -17.51 19.39
CA GLU A 216 1.42 -16.52 20.12
C GLU A 216 2.30 -15.72 19.16
N GLN A 217 2.50 -14.44 19.44
CA GLN A 217 3.44 -13.59 18.72
C GLN A 217 4.80 -13.61 19.40
N SER A 218 5.85 -13.90 18.63
CA SER A 218 7.22 -13.71 19.04
C SER A 218 8.03 -13.07 17.92
N VAL A 219 8.96 -12.18 18.28
CA VAL A 219 9.83 -11.51 17.32
C VAL A 219 11.05 -12.37 17.05
N PHE A 220 11.17 -12.88 15.82
CA PHE A 220 12.34 -13.61 15.36
C PHE A 220 13.56 -12.71 15.25
N LYS A 221 13.39 -11.51 14.66
CA LYS A 221 14.47 -10.56 14.43
C LYS A 221 13.95 -9.13 14.39
N ALA A 222 14.68 -8.21 15.00
CA ALA A 222 14.46 -6.78 14.81
C ALA A 222 15.30 -6.27 13.64
N LEU A 223 14.69 -5.48 12.75
CA LEU A 223 15.34 -4.83 11.62
C LEU A 223 15.37 -3.32 11.87
N GLU A 224 16.47 -2.67 11.53
CA GLU A 224 16.58 -1.22 11.49
C GLU A 224 16.41 -0.77 10.04
N LEU A 225 15.43 0.13 9.83
CA LEU A 225 15.05 0.65 8.51
C LEU A 225 15.27 2.17 8.49
N LYS A 226 15.73 2.68 7.36
CA LYS A 226 15.90 4.10 7.10
C LYS A 226 15.76 4.39 5.62
N ASP A 227 14.84 5.32 5.26
CA ASP A 227 14.59 5.75 3.88
C ASP A 227 14.26 4.59 2.91
N GLU A 228 13.39 3.67 3.37
CA GLU A 228 12.96 2.46 2.64
C GLU A 228 11.44 2.35 2.51
#